data_27ab5cd43c09fb04937ea3b1cd094228
#
_entry.id   27ab5cd43c09fb04937ea3b1cd094228
#
_cell.length_a   1.000
_cell.length_b   1.000
_cell.length_c   1.000
_cell.angle_alpha   90.00
_cell.angle_beta   90.00
_cell.angle_gamma   90.00
#
_symmetry.space_group_name_H-M   'P 1'
#
loop_
_entity.id
_entity.type
_entity.pdbx_description
1 polymer ?
#
loop_
_entity_poly.entity_id
_entity_poly.type
_entity_poly.pdbx_seq_one_letter_code
_entity_poly.pdbx_strand_id
1 'polypeptide(L)'
;MNAPLILLTAGGTGGHLFPAEALANALKAAGCRVALATDKRANAYAGSFPADEIVEIPSATPSGRSVPQIVKAALMLAQGTLKASAVIRQMKPVVVVGFGGYPTVPPVIAASLLGVPTVIHEANGVMGRANRLLARRATVIATGFANIKGVPANVPGRMVQTGNPIRPAVLEAARQPYAGLSTDEPFRLLVVGGSQGARVMSDVVPPAIELLPEGIRSRLSITQQARGEDLERVRAHYSKFGVTFEAEPFFKDLPHRLAQAHLVISRSGASTVAELAVIGRPSILVPLPGALDQDQAANAKTLEDLGAAIVCPQTEFTPERLAREIQSLFQQPDRLTRAASAAHSASIADAAERLAQVVLQLVPSQHNGKSP
;
A
#
# COMPACT_ATOMS: atom_id res chain seq x y z
N MET A 1 34.51 -10.76 2.36
CA MET A 1 33.36 -11.63 2.04
C MET A 1 32.33 -10.76 1.32
N ASN A 2 31.78 -11.22 0.18
CA ASN A 2 30.79 -10.41 -0.55
C ASN A 2 29.45 -10.43 0.21
N ALA A 3 28.83 -9.26 0.40
CA ALA A 3 27.51 -9.13 1.00
C ALA A 3 26.46 -9.97 0.24
N PRO A 4 25.53 -10.65 0.93
CA PRO A 4 24.50 -11.47 0.29
C PRO A 4 23.59 -10.59 -0.60
N LEU A 5 23.31 -11.05 -1.81
CA LEU A 5 22.43 -10.36 -2.75
C LEU A 5 20.99 -10.88 -2.61
N ILE A 6 20.06 -9.97 -2.37
CA ILE A 6 18.63 -10.22 -2.34
C ILE A 6 17.99 -9.61 -3.60
N LEU A 7 17.23 -10.41 -4.34
CA LEU A 7 16.49 -9.93 -5.50
C LEU A 7 15.03 -9.62 -5.09
N LEU A 8 14.67 -8.35 -5.10
CA LEU A 8 13.29 -7.91 -4.92
C LEU A 8 12.57 -7.87 -6.25
N THR A 9 11.28 -8.17 -6.26
CA THR A 9 10.46 -8.06 -7.47
C THR A 9 9.10 -7.46 -7.15
N ALA A 10 8.77 -6.39 -7.87
CA ALA A 10 7.55 -5.62 -7.67
C ALA A 10 6.99 -5.11 -8.99
N GLY A 11 5.66 -4.99 -9.07
CA GLY A 11 4.99 -4.37 -10.21
C GLY A 11 5.02 -2.86 -10.18
N GLY A 12 4.89 -2.23 -11.34
CA GLY A 12 5.05 -0.78 -11.55
C GLY A 12 3.98 0.14 -10.95
N THR A 13 3.38 -0.21 -9.81
CA THR A 13 2.47 0.65 -9.06
C THR A 13 3.01 0.93 -7.66
N GLY A 14 2.72 2.14 -7.13
CA GLY A 14 3.18 2.53 -5.79
C GLY A 14 2.80 1.52 -4.69
N GLY A 15 1.64 0.85 -4.81
CA GLY A 15 1.20 -0.15 -3.84
C GLY A 15 2.12 -1.37 -3.68
N HIS A 16 2.92 -1.69 -4.71
CA HIS A 16 3.91 -2.78 -4.67
C HIS A 16 5.35 -2.26 -4.50
N LEU A 17 5.67 -1.12 -5.11
CA LEU A 17 7.02 -0.56 -5.08
C LEU A 17 7.38 0.06 -3.72
N PHE A 18 6.46 0.75 -3.05
CA PHE A 18 6.76 1.36 -1.75
C PHE A 18 7.09 0.35 -0.65
N PRO A 19 6.35 -0.76 -0.49
CA PRO A 19 6.76 -1.81 0.43
C PRO A 19 8.10 -2.46 0.06
N ALA A 20 8.38 -2.63 -1.24
CA ALA A 20 9.67 -3.14 -1.71
C ALA A 20 10.82 -2.18 -1.40
N GLU A 21 10.61 -0.87 -1.56
CA GLU A 21 11.57 0.19 -1.19
C GLU A 21 11.88 0.18 0.31
N ALA A 22 10.84 0.08 1.14
CA ALA A 22 11.02 0.00 2.59
C ALA A 22 11.85 -1.23 3.00
N LEU A 23 11.55 -2.40 2.43
CA LEU A 23 12.37 -3.60 2.65
C LEU A 23 13.80 -3.43 2.13
N ALA A 24 13.99 -2.82 0.95
CA ALA A 24 15.32 -2.59 0.40
C ALA A 24 16.20 -1.77 1.35
N ASN A 25 15.63 -0.70 1.94
CA ASN A 25 16.34 0.11 2.94
C ASN A 25 16.72 -0.73 4.19
N ALA A 26 15.80 -1.53 4.72
CA ALA A 26 16.04 -2.38 5.88
C ALA A 26 17.13 -3.45 5.58
N LEU A 27 17.11 -4.08 4.41
CA LEU A 27 18.12 -5.05 3.99
C LEU A 27 19.49 -4.42 3.78
N LYS A 28 19.55 -3.22 3.19
CA LYS A 28 20.82 -2.48 3.04
C LYS A 28 21.39 -2.07 4.39
N ALA A 29 20.56 -1.63 5.33
CA ALA A 29 20.97 -1.35 6.70
C ALA A 29 21.51 -2.63 7.43
N ALA A 30 21.00 -3.81 7.06
CA ALA A 30 21.49 -5.10 7.53
C ALA A 30 22.73 -5.63 6.77
N GLY A 31 23.32 -4.83 5.88
CA GLY A 31 24.55 -5.17 5.15
C GLY A 31 24.34 -6.05 3.91
N CYS A 32 23.11 -6.17 3.40
CA CYS A 32 22.82 -6.88 2.17
C CYS A 32 22.98 -5.99 0.93
N ARG A 33 23.30 -6.60 -0.20
CA ARG A 33 23.11 -6.02 -1.52
C ARG A 33 21.68 -6.26 -1.99
N VAL A 34 21.10 -5.31 -2.71
CA VAL A 34 19.71 -5.39 -3.17
C VAL A 34 19.67 -5.14 -4.68
N ALA A 35 18.98 -6.01 -5.40
CA ALA A 35 18.61 -5.78 -6.80
C ALA A 35 17.09 -5.76 -6.95
N LEU A 36 16.58 -5.03 -7.95
CA LEU A 36 15.16 -4.94 -8.27
C LEU A 36 14.88 -5.53 -9.66
N ALA A 37 14.00 -6.52 -9.73
CA ALA A 37 13.39 -6.98 -10.98
C ALA A 37 11.98 -6.38 -11.12
N THR A 38 11.72 -5.67 -12.22
CA THR A 38 10.46 -4.96 -12.42
C THR A 38 10.05 -4.89 -13.90
N ASP A 39 8.93 -4.26 -14.21
CA ASP A 39 8.47 -4.04 -15.58
C ASP A 39 8.67 -2.59 -16.04
N LYS A 40 8.45 -2.32 -17.33
CA LYS A 40 8.61 -0.99 -17.93
C LYS A 40 7.84 0.13 -17.22
N ARG A 41 6.72 -0.19 -16.56
CA ARG A 41 5.88 0.79 -15.87
C ARG A 41 6.55 1.37 -14.63
N ALA A 42 7.51 0.64 -14.06
CA ALA A 42 8.25 1.08 -12.90
C ALA A 42 9.36 2.09 -13.22
N ASN A 43 9.68 2.34 -14.51
CA ASN A 43 10.78 3.24 -14.90
C ASN A 43 10.62 4.67 -14.32
N ALA A 44 9.38 5.13 -14.11
CA ALA A 44 9.12 6.43 -13.49
C ALA A 44 9.56 6.50 -12.01
N TYR A 45 9.68 5.37 -11.33
CA TYR A 45 10.06 5.24 -9.92
C TYR A 45 11.45 4.63 -9.72
N ALA A 46 12.01 4.02 -10.77
CA ALA A 46 13.26 3.26 -10.70
C ALA A 46 14.47 4.14 -10.32
N GLY A 47 14.47 5.41 -10.71
CA GLY A 47 15.60 6.31 -10.45
C GLY A 47 15.81 6.67 -8.98
N SER A 48 14.80 6.48 -8.11
CA SER A 48 14.89 6.75 -6.67
C SER A 48 14.91 5.48 -5.82
N PHE A 49 14.73 4.30 -6.43
CA PHE A 49 14.68 3.03 -5.69
C PHE A 49 16.08 2.64 -5.18
N PRO A 50 16.26 2.25 -3.90
CA PRO A 50 17.57 2.00 -3.30
C PRO A 50 18.13 0.61 -3.66
N ALA A 51 18.14 0.24 -4.94
CA ALA A 51 18.78 -0.98 -5.44
C ALA A 51 20.15 -0.69 -6.02
N ASP A 52 21.06 -1.67 -5.91
CA ASP A 52 22.39 -1.63 -6.53
C ASP A 52 22.29 -1.93 -8.03
N GLU A 53 21.26 -2.66 -8.45
CA GLU A 53 20.99 -2.99 -9.86
C GLU A 53 19.48 -3.11 -10.09
N ILE A 54 19.00 -2.62 -11.23
CA ILE A 54 17.58 -2.72 -11.63
C ILE A 54 17.52 -3.45 -12.97
N VAL A 55 16.71 -4.51 -13.03
CA VAL A 55 16.56 -5.36 -14.22
C VAL A 55 15.11 -5.37 -14.67
N GLU A 56 14.91 -5.09 -15.95
CA GLU A 56 13.59 -5.21 -16.57
C GLU A 56 13.29 -6.65 -16.98
N ILE A 57 12.17 -7.22 -16.49
CA ILE A 57 11.69 -8.56 -16.84
C ILE A 57 10.32 -8.43 -17.50
N PRO A 58 10.13 -9.00 -18.71
CA PRO A 58 8.85 -9.02 -19.38
C PRO A 58 7.78 -9.71 -18.53
N SER A 59 6.63 -9.08 -18.41
CA SER A 59 5.48 -9.64 -17.73
C SER A 59 4.20 -9.22 -18.42
N ALA A 60 3.13 -9.98 -18.25
CA ALA A 60 1.80 -9.63 -18.74
C ALA A 60 0.76 -9.89 -17.67
N THR A 61 -0.15 -8.94 -17.52
CA THR A 61 -1.39 -9.17 -16.78
C THR A 61 -2.37 -9.84 -17.73
N PRO A 62 -2.88 -11.05 -17.43
CA PRO A 62 -3.95 -11.65 -18.22
C PRO A 62 -5.17 -10.74 -18.22
N SER A 63 -5.37 -9.99 -19.30
CA SER A 63 -6.50 -9.10 -19.52
C SER A 63 -7.36 -9.67 -20.64
N GLY A 64 -8.62 -9.98 -20.32
CA GLY A 64 -9.57 -10.55 -21.25
C GLY A 64 -9.79 -12.05 -21.10
N ARG A 65 -10.92 -12.53 -21.70
CA ARG A 65 -11.36 -13.92 -21.64
C ARG A 65 -11.17 -14.66 -22.98
N SER A 66 -10.61 -14.00 -24.00
CA SER A 66 -10.40 -14.64 -25.30
C SER A 66 -9.18 -15.56 -25.28
N VAL A 67 -9.28 -16.70 -25.92
CA VAL A 67 -8.19 -17.70 -26.01
C VAL A 67 -6.88 -17.07 -26.51
N PRO A 68 -6.86 -16.24 -27.58
CA PRO A 68 -5.62 -15.60 -28.04
C PRO A 68 -4.95 -14.71 -27.00
N GLN A 69 -5.73 -13.99 -26.18
CA GLN A 69 -5.19 -13.13 -25.14
C GLN A 69 -4.57 -13.93 -23.98
N ILE A 70 -5.21 -15.05 -23.62
CA ILE A 70 -4.69 -15.99 -22.61
C ILE A 70 -3.38 -16.60 -23.08
N VAL A 71 -3.33 -17.09 -24.32
CA VAL A 71 -2.11 -17.68 -24.93
C VAL A 71 -0.99 -16.64 -24.99
N LYS A 72 -1.27 -15.43 -25.44
CA LYS A 72 -0.28 -14.33 -25.46
C LYS A 72 0.27 -14.03 -24.07
N ALA A 73 -0.58 -13.95 -23.05
CA ALA A 73 -0.14 -13.70 -21.67
C ALA A 73 0.70 -14.86 -21.15
N ALA A 74 0.33 -16.12 -21.43
CA ALA A 74 1.11 -17.31 -21.04
C ALA A 74 2.49 -17.32 -21.71
N LEU A 75 2.58 -17.00 -23.00
CA LEU A 75 3.85 -16.91 -23.72
C LEU A 75 4.75 -15.80 -23.15
N MET A 76 4.19 -14.63 -22.83
CA MET A 76 4.95 -13.53 -22.20
C MET A 76 5.45 -13.91 -20.80
N LEU A 77 4.64 -14.60 -20.00
CA LEU A 77 5.07 -15.11 -18.69
C LEU A 77 6.18 -16.17 -18.82
N ALA A 78 6.08 -17.07 -19.81
CA ALA A 78 7.12 -18.07 -20.10
C ALA A 78 8.42 -17.38 -20.53
N GLN A 79 8.37 -16.45 -21.46
CA GLN A 79 9.54 -15.63 -21.89
C GLN A 79 10.15 -14.87 -20.71
N GLY A 80 9.31 -14.24 -19.88
CA GLY A 80 9.76 -13.57 -18.66
C GLY A 80 10.45 -14.52 -17.68
N THR A 81 9.93 -15.75 -17.52
CA THR A 81 10.52 -16.76 -16.65
C THR A 81 11.89 -17.24 -17.16
N LEU A 82 12.05 -17.42 -18.49
CA LEU A 82 13.34 -17.74 -19.09
C LEU A 82 14.36 -16.61 -18.87
N LYS A 83 13.97 -15.35 -19.12
CA LYS A 83 14.83 -14.20 -18.86
C LYS A 83 15.17 -14.07 -17.36
N ALA A 84 14.19 -14.23 -16.47
CA ALA A 84 14.42 -14.22 -15.03
C ALA A 84 15.37 -15.34 -14.59
N SER A 85 15.28 -16.54 -15.20
CA SER A 85 16.20 -17.66 -14.91
C SER A 85 17.64 -17.34 -15.31
N ALA A 86 17.83 -16.66 -16.44
CA ALA A 86 19.17 -16.21 -16.88
C ALA A 86 19.73 -15.16 -15.90
N VAL A 87 18.93 -14.18 -15.53
CA VAL A 87 19.29 -13.13 -14.56
C VAL A 87 19.66 -13.75 -13.20
N ILE A 88 18.84 -14.67 -12.68
CA ILE A 88 19.10 -15.32 -11.38
C ILE A 88 20.39 -16.14 -11.41
N ARG A 89 20.67 -16.86 -12.51
CA ARG A 89 21.94 -17.61 -12.67
C ARG A 89 23.16 -16.69 -12.74
N GLN A 90 23.04 -15.52 -13.38
CA GLN A 90 24.10 -14.53 -13.49
C GLN A 90 24.35 -13.82 -12.15
N MET A 91 23.29 -13.30 -11.52
CA MET A 91 23.38 -12.47 -10.30
C MET A 91 23.56 -13.31 -9.04
N LYS A 92 23.12 -14.57 -9.04
CA LYS A 92 23.15 -15.53 -7.92
C LYS A 92 22.57 -14.96 -6.61
N PRO A 93 21.34 -14.42 -6.63
CA PRO A 93 20.70 -13.96 -5.39
C PRO A 93 20.50 -15.15 -4.45
N VAL A 94 20.65 -14.91 -3.15
CA VAL A 94 20.46 -15.95 -2.12
C VAL A 94 18.98 -16.08 -1.73
N VAL A 95 18.16 -15.04 -1.92
CA VAL A 95 16.71 -15.04 -1.71
C VAL A 95 16.05 -14.16 -2.77
N VAL A 96 14.85 -14.53 -3.21
CA VAL A 96 13.98 -13.71 -4.08
C VAL A 96 12.72 -13.33 -3.32
N VAL A 97 12.38 -12.03 -3.29
CA VAL A 97 11.20 -11.51 -2.58
C VAL A 97 10.22 -10.87 -3.56
N GLY A 98 8.98 -11.37 -3.62
CA GLY A 98 7.92 -10.86 -4.48
C GLY A 98 6.88 -10.04 -3.70
N PHE A 99 6.57 -8.83 -4.19
CA PHE A 99 5.59 -7.92 -3.58
C PHE A 99 4.21 -7.93 -4.26
N GLY A 100 3.93 -8.96 -5.06
CA GLY A 100 2.66 -9.08 -5.76
C GLY A 100 2.62 -8.38 -7.12
N GLY A 101 1.47 -8.46 -7.77
CA GLY A 101 1.32 -8.10 -9.17
C GLY A 101 1.94 -9.12 -10.13
N TYR A 102 1.50 -9.12 -11.38
CA TYR A 102 2.00 -10.08 -12.38
C TYR A 102 3.50 -9.95 -12.72
N PRO A 103 4.17 -8.78 -12.57
CA PRO A 103 5.62 -8.68 -12.74
C PRO A 103 6.43 -9.55 -11.77
N THR A 104 5.87 -9.95 -10.64
CA THR A 104 6.56 -10.82 -9.67
C THR A 104 6.50 -12.29 -10.05
N VAL A 105 5.56 -12.69 -10.93
CA VAL A 105 5.33 -14.10 -11.28
C VAL A 105 6.55 -14.74 -11.95
N PRO A 106 7.14 -14.17 -13.02
CA PRO A 106 8.30 -14.78 -13.68
C PRO A 106 9.52 -14.93 -12.76
N PRO A 107 9.97 -13.91 -12.00
CA PRO A 107 11.14 -14.06 -11.13
C PRO A 107 10.94 -15.06 -9.99
N VAL A 108 9.77 -15.08 -9.35
CA VAL A 108 9.51 -16.02 -8.25
C VAL A 108 9.38 -17.46 -8.75
N ILE A 109 8.75 -17.69 -9.92
CA ILE A 109 8.73 -19.04 -10.54
C ILE A 109 10.15 -19.46 -10.89
N ALA A 110 10.94 -18.61 -11.54
CA ALA A 110 12.32 -18.93 -11.92
C ALA A 110 13.18 -19.26 -10.70
N ALA A 111 13.08 -18.48 -9.63
CA ALA A 111 13.78 -18.73 -8.36
C ALA A 111 13.40 -20.11 -7.78
N SER A 112 12.11 -20.41 -7.69
CA SER A 112 11.60 -21.69 -7.20
C SER A 112 12.12 -22.88 -8.02
N LEU A 113 12.16 -22.76 -9.36
CA LEU A 113 12.69 -23.81 -10.26
C LEU A 113 14.20 -23.99 -10.12
N LEU A 114 14.93 -22.95 -9.73
CA LEU A 114 16.37 -22.97 -9.51
C LEU A 114 16.77 -23.31 -8.08
N GLY A 115 15.80 -23.64 -7.21
CA GLY A 115 16.06 -23.96 -5.80
C GLY A 115 16.46 -22.76 -4.92
N VAL A 116 16.27 -21.52 -5.41
CA VAL A 116 16.50 -20.32 -4.62
C VAL A 116 15.30 -20.07 -3.71
N PRO A 117 15.50 -19.88 -2.39
CA PRO A 117 14.41 -19.55 -1.46
C PRO A 117 13.61 -18.35 -1.89
N THR A 118 12.27 -18.42 -1.74
CA THR A 118 11.37 -17.35 -2.17
C THR A 118 10.49 -16.89 -1.03
N VAL A 119 10.32 -15.58 -0.92
CA VAL A 119 9.35 -14.94 -0.04
C VAL A 119 8.33 -14.21 -0.93
N ILE A 120 7.04 -14.38 -0.67
CA ILE A 120 6.01 -13.50 -1.24
C ILE A 120 5.39 -12.67 -0.13
N HIS A 121 5.23 -11.38 -0.37
CA HIS A 121 4.54 -10.48 0.54
C HIS A 121 3.12 -10.22 0.02
N GLU A 122 2.11 -10.52 0.85
CA GLU A 122 0.72 -10.18 0.59
C GLU A 122 0.32 -8.97 1.43
N ALA A 123 0.14 -7.86 0.76
CA ALA A 123 -0.18 -6.60 1.42
C ALA A 123 -1.65 -6.46 1.82
N ASN A 124 -2.57 -7.19 1.16
CA ASN A 124 -4.01 -7.05 1.32
C ASN A 124 -4.60 -8.11 2.25
N GLY A 125 -5.78 -7.82 2.81
CA GLY A 125 -6.58 -8.78 3.59
C GLY A 125 -7.21 -9.90 2.74
N VAL A 126 -7.06 -9.84 1.41
CA VAL A 126 -7.42 -10.94 0.48
C VAL A 126 -6.24 -11.19 -0.43
N MET A 127 -5.82 -12.45 -0.55
CA MET A 127 -4.66 -12.81 -1.37
C MET A 127 -4.92 -12.53 -2.85
N GLY A 128 -4.08 -11.66 -3.42
CA GLY A 128 -4.13 -11.29 -4.82
C GLY A 128 -3.83 -12.45 -5.76
N ARG A 129 -4.30 -12.39 -7.01
CA ARG A 129 -4.21 -13.49 -7.99
C ARG A 129 -2.78 -13.93 -8.26
N ALA A 130 -1.85 -13.00 -8.39
CA ALA A 130 -0.44 -13.33 -8.60
C ALA A 130 0.13 -14.10 -7.40
N ASN A 131 -0.10 -13.61 -6.18
CA ASN A 131 0.35 -14.28 -4.97
C ASN A 131 -0.35 -15.63 -4.76
N ARG A 132 -1.63 -15.76 -5.13
CA ARG A 132 -2.37 -17.03 -5.08
C ARG A 132 -1.74 -18.09 -5.99
N LEU A 133 -1.27 -17.68 -7.18
CA LEU A 133 -0.52 -18.56 -8.08
C LEU A 133 0.84 -18.96 -7.49
N LEU A 134 1.54 -18.02 -6.87
CA LEU A 134 2.89 -18.21 -6.32
C LEU A 134 2.91 -18.91 -4.96
N ALA A 135 1.83 -18.86 -4.19
CA ALA A 135 1.75 -19.37 -2.83
C ALA A 135 2.14 -20.86 -2.70
N ARG A 136 1.86 -21.66 -3.73
CA ARG A 136 2.23 -23.09 -3.77
C ARG A 136 3.72 -23.35 -4.00
N ARG A 137 4.50 -22.31 -4.29
CA ARG A 137 5.94 -22.37 -4.59
C ARG A 137 6.78 -21.55 -3.63
N ALA A 138 6.14 -20.68 -2.85
CA ALA A 138 6.84 -19.80 -1.93
C ALA A 138 7.37 -20.58 -0.71
N THR A 139 8.59 -20.27 -0.30
CA THR A 139 9.19 -20.78 0.94
C THR A 139 8.53 -20.12 2.16
N VAL A 140 8.24 -18.82 2.06
CA VAL A 140 7.54 -18.04 3.10
C VAL A 140 6.52 -17.13 2.45
N ILE A 141 5.36 -17.05 3.08
CA ILE A 141 4.30 -16.05 2.76
C ILE A 141 4.28 -15.05 3.91
N ALA A 142 4.83 -13.86 3.66
CA ALA A 142 4.73 -12.75 4.59
C ALA A 142 3.41 -12.02 4.36
N THR A 143 2.73 -11.61 5.42
CA THR A 143 1.39 -11.01 5.31
C THR A 143 1.31 -9.66 6.02
N GLY A 144 0.61 -8.71 5.38
CA GLY A 144 0.34 -7.39 5.95
C GLY A 144 -0.70 -7.45 7.09
N PHE A 145 -1.64 -8.39 7.01
CA PHE A 145 -2.72 -8.58 7.97
C PHE A 145 -2.66 -9.98 8.59
N ALA A 146 -3.20 -10.13 9.80
CA ALA A 146 -3.24 -11.40 10.51
C ALA A 146 -4.10 -12.45 9.79
N ASN A 147 -5.26 -12.03 9.31
CA ASN A 147 -6.24 -12.89 8.67
C ASN A 147 -6.33 -12.58 7.17
N ILE A 148 -5.74 -13.43 6.34
CA ILE A 148 -5.77 -13.30 4.88
C ILE A 148 -6.81 -14.27 4.30
N LYS A 149 -7.78 -13.73 3.54
CA LYS A 149 -8.74 -14.54 2.79
C LYS A 149 -8.16 -15.01 1.46
N GLY A 150 -8.69 -16.10 0.91
CA GLY A 150 -8.34 -16.58 -0.43
C GLY A 150 -6.96 -17.23 -0.54
N VAL A 151 -6.35 -17.62 0.57
CA VAL A 151 -5.14 -18.44 0.58
C VAL A 151 -5.47 -19.83 0.06
N PRO A 152 -4.72 -20.39 -0.90
CA PRO A 152 -4.93 -21.75 -1.39
C PRO A 152 -4.77 -22.78 -0.27
N ALA A 153 -5.56 -23.86 -0.34
CA ALA A 153 -5.33 -24.99 0.55
C ALA A 153 -3.93 -25.62 0.27
N ASN A 154 -3.30 -26.16 1.30
CA ASN A 154 -2.03 -26.89 1.21
C ASN A 154 -0.87 -26.08 0.63
N VAL A 155 -0.69 -24.85 1.10
CA VAL A 155 0.53 -24.08 0.81
C VAL A 155 1.72 -24.68 1.58
N PRO A 156 2.86 -24.99 0.91
CA PRO A 156 4.02 -25.62 1.55
C PRO A 156 4.79 -24.64 2.44
N GLY A 157 4.74 -23.35 2.13
CA GLY A 157 5.45 -22.31 2.86
C GLY A 157 4.79 -21.94 4.18
N ARG A 158 5.61 -21.54 5.15
CA ARG A 158 5.08 -20.95 6.40
C ARG A 158 4.48 -19.56 6.15
N MET A 159 3.40 -19.25 6.83
CA MET A 159 2.82 -17.90 6.84
C MET A 159 3.33 -17.13 8.07
N VAL A 160 3.74 -15.87 7.86
CA VAL A 160 4.26 -15.00 8.91
C VAL A 160 3.66 -13.60 8.75
N GLN A 161 2.98 -13.11 9.77
CA GLN A 161 2.54 -11.73 9.78
C GLN A 161 3.72 -10.80 10.06
N THR A 162 4.10 -10.00 9.07
CA THR A 162 5.14 -8.97 9.19
C THR A 162 4.56 -7.56 9.28
N GLY A 163 3.31 -7.37 8.89
CA GLY A 163 2.77 -6.06 8.59
C GLY A 163 3.12 -5.61 7.17
N ASN A 164 2.60 -4.46 6.78
CA ASN A 164 2.94 -3.83 5.51
C ASN A 164 4.13 -2.89 5.70
N PRO A 165 5.26 -3.10 5.01
CA PRO A 165 6.42 -2.22 5.09
C PRO A 165 6.08 -0.76 4.80
N ILE A 166 6.49 0.13 5.68
CA ILE A 166 6.17 1.56 5.67
C ILE A 166 7.39 2.37 5.23
N ARG A 167 7.17 3.36 4.37
CA ARG A 167 8.21 4.27 3.89
C ARG A 167 8.78 5.13 5.03
N PRO A 168 10.09 5.44 5.04
CA PRO A 168 10.72 6.26 6.08
C PRO A 168 10.02 7.60 6.32
N ALA A 169 9.56 8.28 5.26
CA ALA A 169 8.85 9.55 5.38
C ALA A 169 7.52 9.44 6.16
N VAL A 170 6.84 8.29 6.10
CA VAL A 170 5.61 8.03 6.87
C VAL A 170 5.96 7.77 8.36
N LEU A 171 7.03 7.02 8.62
CA LEU A 171 7.51 6.78 9.99
C LEU A 171 7.97 8.08 10.66
N GLU A 172 8.60 8.97 9.90
CA GLU A 172 8.96 10.30 10.41
C GLU A 172 7.72 11.14 10.74
N ALA A 173 6.73 11.18 9.83
CA ALA A 173 5.47 11.86 10.05
C ALA A 173 4.68 11.30 11.25
N ALA A 174 4.79 9.99 11.51
CA ALA A 174 4.14 9.31 12.63
C ALA A 174 4.67 9.73 14.01
N ARG A 175 5.83 10.40 14.08
CA ARG A 175 6.34 10.98 15.33
C ARG A 175 5.49 12.14 15.84
N GLN A 176 4.69 12.74 14.97
CA GLN A 176 3.73 13.79 15.36
C GLN A 176 2.48 13.14 15.94
N PRO A 177 2.20 13.30 17.25
CA PRO A 177 1.02 12.73 17.88
C PRO A 177 -0.26 13.36 17.32
N TYR A 178 -1.38 12.66 17.46
CA TYR A 178 -2.69 13.23 17.13
C TYR A 178 -3.04 14.34 18.13
N ALA A 179 -3.20 15.56 17.62
CA ALA A 179 -3.41 16.73 18.48
C ALA A 179 -4.84 16.83 19.04
N GLY A 180 -5.80 16.07 18.49
CA GLY A 180 -7.22 16.26 18.78
C GLY A 180 -7.79 17.49 18.07
N LEU A 181 -9.09 17.69 18.17
CA LEU A 181 -9.78 18.86 17.64
C LEU A 181 -10.10 19.82 18.78
N SER A 182 -9.45 20.99 18.80
CA SER A 182 -9.74 22.07 19.76
C SER A 182 -10.81 23.03 19.25
N THR A 183 -11.36 23.89 20.12
CA THR A 183 -12.37 24.90 19.77
C THR A 183 -11.81 26.01 18.91
N ASP A 184 -10.51 26.30 19.02
CA ASP A 184 -9.88 27.49 18.43
C ASP A 184 -9.10 27.20 17.14
N GLU A 185 -8.91 25.92 16.81
CA GLU A 185 -8.17 25.49 15.62
C GLU A 185 -9.09 25.09 14.46
N PRO A 186 -8.62 25.24 13.20
CA PRO A 186 -9.34 24.70 12.04
C PRO A 186 -9.49 23.17 12.11
N PHE A 187 -10.63 22.66 11.70
CA PHE A 187 -10.82 21.23 11.49
C PHE A 187 -10.17 20.81 10.16
N ARG A 188 -8.99 20.22 10.24
CA ARG A 188 -8.20 19.83 9.06
C ARG A 188 -8.71 18.50 8.50
N LEU A 189 -9.31 18.59 7.31
CA LEU A 189 -9.85 17.47 6.56
C LEU A 189 -8.93 17.16 5.37
N LEU A 190 -8.42 15.92 5.29
CA LEU A 190 -7.61 15.46 4.17
C LEU A 190 -8.40 14.46 3.32
N VAL A 191 -8.47 14.69 2.01
CA VAL A 191 -9.20 13.84 1.06
C VAL A 191 -8.22 13.27 0.03
N VAL A 192 -8.09 11.94 -0.04
CA VAL A 192 -7.12 11.27 -0.93
C VAL A 192 -7.77 10.12 -1.69
N GLY A 193 -7.63 10.14 -3.01
CA GLY A 193 -8.17 9.10 -3.89
C GLY A 193 -7.23 7.91 -4.12
N GLY A 194 -6.01 7.92 -3.56
CA GLY A 194 -4.94 6.98 -3.89
C GLY A 194 -4.03 7.48 -5.02
N SER A 195 -3.08 6.66 -5.49
CA SER A 195 -2.02 7.07 -6.42
C SER A 195 -2.52 7.69 -7.74
N GLN A 196 -3.72 7.34 -8.20
CA GLN A 196 -4.31 7.85 -9.45
C GLN A 196 -5.46 8.84 -9.20
N GLY A 197 -5.73 9.20 -7.95
CA GLY A 197 -6.93 9.94 -7.58
C GLY A 197 -8.20 9.10 -7.75
N ALA A 198 -9.33 9.58 -7.21
CA ALA A 198 -10.63 8.92 -7.32
C ALA A 198 -11.72 9.95 -7.61
N ARG A 199 -12.34 9.86 -8.79
CA ARG A 199 -13.39 10.79 -9.23
C ARG A 199 -14.52 10.91 -8.20
N VAL A 200 -14.93 9.81 -7.56
CA VAL A 200 -15.99 9.83 -6.55
C VAL A 200 -15.70 10.78 -5.38
N MET A 201 -14.42 10.99 -5.02
CA MET A 201 -14.07 11.99 -4.01
C MET A 201 -14.40 13.42 -4.49
N SER A 202 -14.12 13.70 -5.76
CA SER A 202 -14.43 14.99 -6.38
C SER A 202 -15.93 15.19 -6.62
N ASP A 203 -16.69 14.10 -6.78
CA ASP A 203 -18.14 14.15 -7.00
C ASP A 203 -18.94 14.29 -5.70
N VAL A 204 -18.43 13.75 -4.58
CA VAL A 204 -19.19 13.64 -3.32
C VAL A 204 -18.72 14.63 -2.26
N VAL A 205 -17.40 14.83 -2.10
CA VAL A 205 -16.91 15.60 -0.96
C VAL A 205 -17.28 17.09 -1.07
N PRO A 206 -17.06 17.81 -2.19
CA PRO A 206 -17.44 19.22 -2.25
C PRO A 206 -18.93 19.48 -2.00
N PRO A 207 -19.90 18.73 -2.59
CA PRO A 207 -21.31 18.86 -2.24
C PRO A 207 -21.63 18.53 -0.77
N ALA A 208 -20.91 17.56 -0.16
CA ALA A 208 -21.11 17.27 1.26
C ALA A 208 -20.71 18.43 2.18
N ILE A 209 -19.61 19.13 1.83
CA ILE A 209 -19.18 20.31 2.57
C ILE A 209 -20.22 21.44 2.45
N GLU A 210 -20.84 21.61 1.30
CA GLU A 210 -21.92 22.59 1.09
C GLU A 210 -23.12 22.35 2.05
N LEU A 211 -23.45 21.08 2.31
CA LEU A 211 -24.56 20.70 3.20
C LEU A 211 -24.28 20.91 4.69
N LEU A 212 -23.04 21.18 5.08
CA LEU A 212 -22.70 21.40 6.49
C LEU A 212 -23.22 22.76 6.98
N PRO A 213 -23.62 22.87 8.26
CA PRO A 213 -23.89 24.14 8.90
C PRO A 213 -22.74 25.14 8.77
N GLU A 214 -23.04 26.43 8.61
CA GLU A 214 -22.04 27.48 8.43
C GLU A 214 -20.98 27.50 9.54
N GLY A 215 -21.39 27.32 10.82
CA GLY A 215 -20.49 27.28 11.96
C GLY A 215 -19.49 26.09 11.91
N ILE A 216 -19.77 25.03 11.13
CA ILE A 216 -18.82 23.95 10.88
C ILE A 216 -17.96 24.30 9.66
N ARG A 217 -18.59 24.77 8.56
CA ARG A 217 -17.89 25.12 7.32
C ARG A 217 -16.79 26.15 7.54
N SER A 218 -17.08 27.21 8.30
CA SER A 218 -16.13 28.29 8.59
C SER A 218 -14.87 27.83 9.34
N ARG A 219 -14.94 26.67 9.98
CA ARG A 219 -13.82 26.05 10.70
C ARG A 219 -13.07 25.00 9.89
N LEU A 220 -13.52 24.65 8.69
CA LEU A 220 -12.85 23.66 7.87
C LEU A 220 -11.60 24.22 7.19
N SER A 221 -10.55 23.42 7.21
CA SER A 221 -9.38 23.55 6.32
C SER A 221 -9.26 22.25 5.54
N ILE A 222 -9.48 22.28 4.23
CA ILE A 222 -9.60 21.11 3.38
C ILE A 222 -8.37 20.99 2.51
N THR A 223 -7.73 19.83 2.54
CA THR A 223 -6.72 19.44 1.55
C THR A 223 -7.31 18.30 0.73
N GLN A 224 -7.52 18.51 -0.57
CA GLN A 224 -8.13 17.49 -1.43
C GLN A 224 -7.27 17.16 -2.64
N GLN A 225 -6.95 15.87 -2.80
CA GLN A 225 -6.46 15.36 -4.08
C GLN A 225 -7.62 15.25 -5.08
N ALA A 226 -7.49 15.91 -6.23
CA ALA A 226 -8.43 15.81 -7.33
C ALA A 226 -7.68 15.47 -8.63
N ARG A 227 -8.26 14.65 -9.52
CA ARG A 227 -7.67 14.39 -10.82
C ARG A 227 -7.57 15.68 -11.63
N GLY A 228 -6.64 15.75 -12.58
CA GLY A 228 -6.48 16.95 -13.42
C GLY A 228 -7.78 17.39 -14.07
N GLU A 229 -8.58 16.43 -14.57
CA GLU A 229 -9.88 16.69 -15.20
C GLU A 229 -10.97 17.18 -14.22
N ASP A 230 -10.83 16.91 -12.92
CA ASP A 230 -11.79 17.29 -11.89
C ASP A 230 -11.37 18.53 -11.10
N LEU A 231 -10.11 18.97 -11.21
CA LEU A 231 -9.49 19.96 -10.34
C LEU A 231 -10.23 21.30 -10.36
N GLU A 232 -10.48 21.85 -11.54
CA GLU A 232 -11.15 23.14 -11.69
C GLU A 232 -12.58 23.11 -11.15
N ARG A 233 -13.28 21.99 -11.32
CA ARG A 233 -14.63 21.79 -10.79
C ARG A 233 -14.64 21.78 -9.26
N VAL A 234 -13.65 21.10 -8.65
CA VAL A 234 -13.49 21.05 -7.19
C VAL A 234 -13.17 22.42 -6.62
N ARG A 235 -12.20 23.13 -7.22
CA ARG A 235 -11.81 24.49 -6.81
C ARG A 235 -12.99 25.46 -6.91
N ALA A 236 -13.69 25.48 -8.05
CA ALA A 236 -14.85 26.35 -8.25
C ALA A 236 -15.98 26.07 -7.25
N HIS A 237 -16.15 24.81 -6.82
CA HIS A 237 -17.17 24.44 -5.84
C HIS A 237 -16.82 25.01 -4.46
N TYR A 238 -15.60 24.78 -3.95
CA TYR A 238 -15.18 25.28 -2.63
C TYR A 238 -15.14 26.80 -2.54
N SER A 239 -14.73 27.48 -3.61
CA SER A 239 -14.69 28.95 -3.67
C SER A 239 -16.04 29.63 -3.46
N LYS A 240 -17.15 28.94 -3.79
CA LYS A 240 -18.52 29.48 -3.61
C LYS A 240 -18.91 29.63 -2.13
N PHE A 241 -18.31 28.85 -1.24
CA PHE A 241 -18.72 28.75 0.17
C PHE A 241 -17.70 29.34 1.15
N GLY A 242 -16.65 29.98 0.66
CA GLY A 242 -15.64 30.65 1.51
C GLY A 242 -14.86 29.70 2.42
N VAL A 243 -14.77 28.41 2.06
CA VAL A 243 -14.02 27.40 2.81
C VAL A 243 -12.53 27.55 2.50
N THR A 244 -11.68 27.45 3.52
CA THR A 244 -10.23 27.37 3.32
C THR A 244 -9.89 26.01 2.69
N PHE A 245 -9.26 26.01 1.51
CA PHE A 245 -8.92 24.76 0.83
C PHE A 245 -7.62 24.83 0.03
N GLU A 246 -7.03 23.67 -0.18
CA GLU A 246 -5.97 23.39 -1.15
C GLU A 246 -6.38 22.16 -1.96
N ALA A 247 -6.39 22.26 -3.28
CA ALA A 247 -6.74 21.16 -4.18
C ALA A 247 -5.67 20.99 -5.25
N GLU A 248 -5.06 19.78 -5.31
CA GLU A 248 -3.97 19.47 -6.23
C GLU A 248 -4.12 18.04 -6.79
N PRO A 249 -3.56 17.75 -7.98
CA PRO A 249 -3.57 16.40 -8.54
C PRO A 249 -2.73 15.42 -7.72
N PHE A 250 -1.68 15.92 -7.08
CA PHE A 250 -0.73 15.11 -6.33
C PHE A 250 -0.04 15.93 -5.23
N PHE A 251 0.15 15.32 -4.07
CA PHE A 251 0.89 15.89 -2.94
C PHE A 251 2.17 15.09 -2.70
N LYS A 252 3.32 15.74 -2.86
CA LYS A 252 4.64 15.12 -2.59
C LYS A 252 4.87 14.89 -1.09
N ASP A 253 4.28 15.74 -0.26
CA ASP A 253 4.37 15.77 1.20
C ASP A 253 3.18 15.07 1.89
N LEU A 254 2.51 14.16 1.20
CA LEU A 254 1.32 13.46 1.71
C LEU A 254 1.51 12.87 3.13
N PRO A 255 2.64 12.26 3.51
CA PRO A 255 2.83 11.78 4.89
C PRO A 255 2.71 12.88 5.94
N HIS A 256 3.26 14.06 5.68
CA HIS A 256 3.15 15.21 6.56
C HIS A 256 1.71 15.72 6.68
N ARG A 257 0.98 15.80 5.56
CA ARG A 257 -0.44 16.18 5.53
C ARG A 257 -1.32 15.17 6.27
N LEU A 258 -1.02 13.88 6.15
CA LEU A 258 -1.67 12.84 6.94
C LEU A 258 -1.48 13.10 8.43
N ALA A 259 -0.25 13.41 8.86
CA ALA A 259 0.06 13.67 10.27
C ALA A 259 -0.64 14.93 10.82
N GLN A 260 -0.93 15.91 10.00
CA GLN A 260 -1.63 17.12 10.40
C GLN A 260 -3.16 17.00 10.36
N ALA A 261 -3.71 15.99 9.67
CA ALA A 261 -5.14 15.85 9.50
C ALA A 261 -5.84 15.45 10.82
N HIS A 262 -7.01 16.01 11.08
CA HIS A 262 -7.91 15.56 12.13
C HIS A 262 -8.80 14.41 11.64
N LEU A 263 -9.14 14.40 10.34
CA LEU A 263 -9.93 13.34 9.71
C LEU A 263 -9.43 13.14 8.27
N VAL A 264 -9.29 11.87 7.89
CA VAL A 264 -8.89 11.50 6.53
C VAL A 264 -10.05 10.81 5.82
N ILE A 265 -10.40 11.25 4.62
CA ILE A 265 -11.33 10.53 3.73
C ILE A 265 -10.51 9.93 2.60
N SER A 266 -10.54 8.60 2.47
CA SER A 266 -9.68 7.97 1.45
C SER A 266 -10.22 6.64 0.91
N ARG A 267 -9.59 6.15 -0.17
CA ARG A 267 -9.65 4.74 -0.54
C ARG A 267 -8.91 3.91 0.51
N SER A 268 -9.24 2.61 0.57
CA SER A 268 -8.68 1.67 1.53
C SER A 268 -7.69 0.67 0.91
N GLY A 269 -6.78 1.18 0.06
CA GLY A 269 -5.63 0.40 -0.38
C GLY A 269 -4.76 -0.02 0.81
N ALA A 270 -4.10 -1.17 0.71
CA ALA A 270 -3.33 -1.74 1.81
C ALA A 270 -2.27 -0.78 2.40
N SER A 271 -1.53 -0.08 1.53
CA SER A 271 -0.55 0.93 1.99
C SER A 271 -1.22 2.09 2.72
N THR A 272 -2.36 2.59 2.21
CA THR A 272 -3.10 3.68 2.85
C THR A 272 -3.59 3.28 4.25
N VAL A 273 -4.16 2.08 4.38
CA VAL A 273 -4.63 1.55 5.68
C VAL A 273 -3.47 1.41 6.66
N ALA A 274 -2.33 0.89 6.20
CA ALA A 274 -1.12 0.76 7.03
C ALA A 274 -0.54 2.14 7.43
N GLU A 275 -0.50 3.11 6.52
CA GLU A 275 -0.04 4.47 6.80
C GLU A 275 -0.96 5.19 7.81
N LEU A 276 -2.29 5.05 7.64
CA LEU A 276 -3.28 5.59 8.59
C LEU A 276 -3.12 4.99 9.99
N ALA A 277 -2.85 3.68 10.07
CA ALA A 277 -2.60 2.99 11.32
C ALA A 277 -1.34 3.52 12.01
N VAL A 278 -0.21 3.56 11.28
CA VAL A 278 1.09 3.99 11.85
C VAL A 278 1.07 5.45 12.28
N ILE A 279 0.47 6.34 11.48
CA ILE A 279 0.34 7.76 11.83
C ILE A 279 -0.74 7.97 12.91
N GLY A 280 -1.65 7.01 13.11
CA GLY A 280 -2.74 7.12 14.08
C GLY A 280 -3.78 8.16 13.67
N ARG A 281 -4.40 8.02 12.48
CA ARG A 281 -5.37 9.02 12.00
C ARG A 281 -6.77 8.43 11.83
N PRO A 282 -7.80 9.09 12.41
CA PRO A 282 -9.20 8.73 12.19
C PRO A 282 -9.53 8.82 10.71
N SER A 283 -10.33 7.91 10.20
CA SER A 283 -10.63 7.92 8.77
C SER A 283 -12.07 7.51 8.42
N ILE A 284 -12.54 8.05 7.28
CA ILE A 284 -13.70 7.53 6.55
C ILE A 284 -13.13 6.83 5.32
N LEU A 285 -13.26 5.52 5.28
CA LEU A 285 -12.71 4.69 4.22
C LEU A 285 -13.79 4.33 3.20
N VAL A 286 -13.50 4.61 1.94
CA VAL A 286 -14.40 4.35 0.80
C VAL A 286 -13.77 3.29 -0.10
N PRO A 287 -14.02 1.99 0.14
CA PRO A 287 -13.47 0.92 -0.67
C PRO A 287 -13.82 1.07 -2.15
N LEU A 288 -12.88 0.74 -3.04
CA LEU A 288 -13.12 0.75 -4.48
C LEU A 288 -14.09 -0.38 -4.84
N PRO A 289 -15.25 -0.07 -5.47
CA PRO A 289 -16.18 -1.10 -5.93
C PRO A 289 -15.58 -1.85 -7.10
N GLY A 290 -15.96 -3.13 -7.25
CA GLY A 290 -15.56 -3.94 -8.40
C GLY A 290 -14.08 -4.34 -8.44
N ALA A 291 -13.31 -4.10 -7.39
CA ALA A 291 -12.02 -4.75 -7.21
C ALA A 291 -12.25 -6.26 -7.29
N LEU A 292 -11.55 -6.93 -8.20
CA LEU A 292 -11.81 -8.33 -8.56
C LEU A 292 -11.80 -9.29 -7.36
N ASP A 293 -11.13 -8.92 -6.29
CA ASP A 293 -10.96 -9.72 -5.08
C ASP A 293 -11.55 -9.03 -3.82
N GLN A 294 -12.23 -7.85 -3.96
CA GLN A 294 -12.78 -7.04 -2.85
C GLN A 294 -11.75 -6.75 -1.73
N ASP A 295 -10.50 -6.64 -2.11
CA ASP A 295 -9.36 -6.44 -1.22
C ASP A 295 -9.49 -5.18 -0.36
N GLN A 296 -9.96 -4.06 -0.95
CA GLN A 296 -10.10 -2.80 -0.23
C GLN A 296 -11.16 -2.85 0.88
N ALA A 297 -12.26 -3.58 0.68
CA ALA A 297 -13.25 -3.77 1.73
C ALA A 297 -12.68 -4.58 2.92
N ALA A 298 -11.89 -5.62 2.62
CA ALA A 298 -11.23 -6.41 3.65
C ALA A 298 -10.15 -5.59 4.40
N ASN A 299 -9.38 -4.75 3.69
CA ASN A 299 -8.39 -3.87 4.30
C ASN A 299 -9.06 -2.86 5.25
N ALA A 300 -10.14 -2.20 4.79
CA ALA A 300 -10.88 -1.21 5.57
C ALA A 300 -11.46 -1.80 6.86
N LYS A 301 -11.98 -3.04 6.79
CA LYS A 301 -12.59 -3.71 7.92
C LYS A 301 -11.64 -3.88 9.10
N THR A 302 -10.35 -3.99 8.88
CA THR A 302 -9.36 -4.10 9.96
C THR A 302 -9.36 -2.87 10.88
N LEU A 303 -9.48 -1.66 10.30
CA LEU A 303 -9.57 -0.44 11.10
C LEU A 303 -10.99 -0.19 11.63
N GLU A 304 -12.02 -0.60 10.89
CA GLU A 304 -13.42 -0.52 11.33
C GLU A 304 -13.66 -1.35 12.58
N ASP A 305 -13.21 -2.61 12.61
CA ASP A 305 -13.39 -3.54 13.74
C ASP A 305 -12.73 -3.03 15.03
N LEU A 306 -11.74 -2.15 14.92
CA LEU A 306 -11.08 -1.49 16.04
C LEU A 306 -11.70 -0.14 16.41
N GLY A 307 -12.69 0.35 15.65
CA GLY A 307 -13.25 1.68 15.82
C GLY A 307 -12.34 2.83 15.37
N ALA A 308 -11.33 2.52 14.58
CA ALA A 308 -10.36 3.47 14.03
C ALA A 308 -10.85 4.16 12.74
N ALA A 309 -11.80 3.54 12.03
CA ALA A 309 -12.35 4.04 10.79
C ALA A 309 -13.87 3.84 10.71
N ILE A 310 -14.52 4.68 9.93
CA ILE A 310 -15.88 4.48 9.42
C ILE A 310 -15.75 3.95 8.00
N VAL A 311 -16.28 2.77 7.71
CA VAL A 311 -16.31 2.22 6.35
C VAL A 311 -17.60 2.64 5.65
N CYS A 312 -17.46 3.32 4.52
CA CYS A 312 -18.56 3.76 3.69
C CYS A 312 -18.45 3.10 2.30
N PRO A 313 -19.22 2.06 1.99
CA PRO A 313 -19.28 1.50 0.65
C PRO A 313 -19.58 2.59 -0.38
N GLN A 314 -18.95 2.57 -1.55
CA GLN A 314 -19.11 3.63 -2.54
C GLN A 314 -20.58 3.84 -2.97
N THR A 315 -21.40 2.79 -2.96
CA THR A 315 -22.84 2.87 -3.27
C THR A 315 -23.64 3.67 -2.24
N GLU A 316 -23.07 3.83 -1.04
CA GLU A 316 -23.66 4.58 0.06
C GLU A 316 -22.93 5.89 0.34
N PHE A 317 -21.83 6.16 -0.39
CA PHE A 317 -21.02 7.37 -0.25
C PHE A 317 -21.68 8.51 -1.00
N THR A 318 -22.67 9.13 -0.36
CA THR A 318 -23.43 10.28 -0.86
C THR A 318 -23.06 11.56 -0.09
N PRO A 319 -23.30 12.75 -0.69
CA PRO A 319 -23.07 14.02 0.01
C PRO A 319 -23.77 14.12 1.36
N GLU A 320 -25.02 13.66 1.45
CA GLU A 320 -25.84 13.74 2.67
C GLU A 320 -25.29 12.82 3.76
N ARG A 321 -24.85 11.59 3.41
CA ARG A 321 -24.25 10.68 4.39
C ARG A 321 -22.93 11.24 4.88
N LEU A 322 -22.07 11.70 3.97
CA LEU A 322 -20.77 12.25 4.34
C LEU A 322 -20.91 13.49 5.21
N ALA A 323 -21.83 14.42 4.88
CA ALA A 323 -22.10 15.58 5.69
C ALA A 323 -22.53 15.21 7.13
N ARG A 324 -23.44 14.24 7.29
CA ARG A 324 -23.84 13.74 8.61
C ARG A 324 -22.68 13.14 9.41
N GLU A 325 -21.81 12.34 8.77
CA GLU A 325 -20.64 11.76 9.45
C GLU A 325 -19.65 12.85 9.90
N ILE A 326 -19.31 13.80 9.01
CA ILE A 326 -18.41 14.92 9.35
C ILE A 326 -19.01 15.74 10.49
N GLN A 327 -20.29 16.10 10.42
CA GLN A 327 -20.98 16.84 11.47
C GLN A 327 -20.96 16.11 12.81
N SER A 328 -21.26 14.82 12.81
CA SER A 328 -21.25 13.99 14.01
C SER A 328 -19.86 13.91 14.65
N LEU A 329 -18.82 13.73 13.84
CA LEU A 329 -17.44 13.70 14.32
C LEU A 329 -16.95 15.06 14.83
N PHE A 330 -17.34 16.14 14.17
CA PHE A 330 -17.03 17.50 14.61
C PHE A 330 -17.68 17.84 15.97
N GLN A 331 -18.91 17.40 16.19
CA GLN A 331 -19.64 17.60 17.45
C GLN A 331 -19.17 16.69 18.60
N GLN A 332 -18.44 15.63 18.28
CA GLN A 332 -17.94 14.64 19.24
C GLN A 332 -16.42 14.42 19.09
N PRO A 333 -15.58 15.44 19.42
CA PRO A 333 -14.13 15.37 19.18
C PRO A 333 -13.44 14.21 19.90
N ASP A 334 -13.98 13.73 21.03
CA ASP A 334 -13.47 12.55 21.72
C ASP A 334 -13.55 11.28 20.87
N ARG A 335 -14.50 11.20 19.93
CA ARG A 335 -14.57 10.05 18.99
C ARG A 335 -13.37 10.03 18.06
N LEU A 336 -12.95 11.22 17.59
CA LEU A 336 -11.73 11.34 16.75
C LEU A 336 -10.49 10.92 17.55
N THR A 337 -10.35 11.36 18.80
CA THR A 337 -9.22 10.99 19.65
C THR A 337 -9.17 9.47 19.93
N ARG A 338 -10.32 8.86 20.24
CA ARG A 338 -10.40 7.40 20.42
C ARG A 338 -10.07 6.65 19.12
N ALA A 339 -10.59 7.12 17.98
CA ALA A 339 -10.31 6.49 16.70
C ALA A 339 -8.83 6.63 16.29
N ALA A 340 -8.18 7.75 16.62
CA ALA A 340 -6.74 7.93 16.42
C ALA A 340 -5.91 6.94 17.25
N SER A 341 -6.24 6.77 18.53
CA SER A 341 -5.59 5.80 19.41
C SER A 341 -5.81 4.37 18.93
N ALA A 342 -7.04 4.04 18.50
CA ALA A 342 -7.37 2.73 17.94
C ALA A 342 -6.61 2.46 16.62
N ALA A 343 -6.47 3.45 15.73
CA ALA A 343 -5.65 3.34 14.53
C ALA A 343 -4.20 3.02 14.89
N HIS A 344 -3.64 3.80 15.81
CA HIS A 344 -2.25 3.61 16.23
C HIS A 344 -2.00 2.24 16.87
N SER A 345 -2.95 1.70 17.63
CA SER A 345 -2.85 0.36 18.24
C SER A 345 -2.83 -0.78 17.21
N ALA A 346 -3.36 -0.56 16.01
CA ALA A 346 -3.32 -1.51 14.89
C ALA A 346 -1.98 -1.47 14.13
N SER A 347 -1.08 -0.55 14.47
CA SER A 347 0.14 -0.31 13.70
C SER A 347 1.19 -1.40 13.89
N ILE A 348 1.92 -1.70 12.81
CA ILE A 348 3.15 -2.48 12.82
C ILE A 348 4.23 -1.59 12.17
N ALA A 349 4.78 -0.69 12.97
CA ALA A 349 5.74 0.32 12.49
C ALA A 349 7.07 -0.30 12.03
N ASP A 350 7.47 -1.41 12.63
CA ASP A 350 8.67 -2.20 12.34
C ASP A 350 8.46 -3.27 11.26
N ALA A 351 7.44 -3.13 10.41
CA ALA A 351 7.07 -4.12 9.39
C ALA A 351 8.21 -4.41 8.38
N ALA A 352 8.98 -3.38 8.02
CA ALA A 352 10.11 -3.54 7.10
C ALA A 352 11.23 -4.38 7.73
N GLU A 353 11.55 -4.12 9.00
CA GLU A 353 12.54 -4.84 9.78
C GLU A 353 12.11 -6.30 10.04
N ARG A 354 10.82 -6.53 10.38
CA ARG A 354 10.27 -7.89 10.53
C ARG A 354 10.38 -8.67 9.22
N LEU A 355 10.01 -8.05 8.10
CA LEU A 355 10.14 -8.70 6.81
C LEU A 355 11.60 -8.96 6.44
N ALA A 356 12.51 -8.01 6.73
CA ALA A 356 13.94 -8.21 6.54
C ALA A 356 14.47 -9.38 7.37
N GLN A 357 14.05 -9.52 8.63
CA GLN A 357 14.42 -10.67 9.47
C GLN A 357 13.94 -12.01 8.88
N VAL A 358 12.71 -12.06 8.36
CA VAL A 358 12.20 -13.25 7.65
C VAL A 358 13.06 -13.60 6.44
N VAL A 359 13.48 -12.61 5.66
CA VAL A 359 14.37 -12.81 4.50
C VAL A 359 15.76 -13.28 4.94
N LEU A 360 16.34 -12.65 5.97
CA LEU A 360 17.67 -12.98 6.48
C LEU A 360 17.76 -14.41 7.07
N GLN A 361 16.67 -14.93 7.64
CA GLN A 361 16.60 -16.32 8.11
C GLN A 361 16.73 -17.35 6.98
N LEU A 362 16.50 -16.96 5.72
CA LEU A 362 16.64 -17.80 4.54
C LEU A 362 18.03 -17.69 3.88
N VAL A 363 18.84 -16.72 4.29
CA VAL A 363 20.22 -16.57 3.82
C VAL A 363 21.05 -17.74 4.38
N PRO A 364 21.75 -18.54 3.53
CA PRO A 364 22.55 -19.65 4.00
C PRO A 364 23.57 -19.17 5.03
N SER A 365 23.59 -19.79 6.21
CA SER A 365 24.64 -19.56 7.21
C SER A 365 25.97 -19.95 6.56
N GLN A 366 26.91 -19.02 6.51
CA GLN A 366 28.27 -19.37 6.12
C GLN A 366 28.82 -20.27 7.27
N HIS A 367 28.75 -21.57 7.07
CA HIS A 367 29.50 -22.48 7.92
C HIS A 367 30.97 -22.07 7.82
N ASN A 368 31.53 -21.55 8.92
CA ASN A 368 32.97 -21.50 9.13
C ASN A 368 33.48 -22.95 8.95
N GLY A 369 33.90 -23.26 7.74
CA GLY A 369 34.70 -24.48 7.49
C GLY A 369 36.02 -24.38 8.24
N LYS A 370 35.98 -24.69 9.52
CA LYS A 370 37.10 -25.28 10.23
C LYS A 370 36.68 -26.72 10.49
N SER A 371 36.98 -27.57 9.52
CA SER A 371 37.18 -28.99 9.81
C SER A 371 38.52 -29.16 10.52
N PRO A 372 38.58 -30.07 11.47
CA PRO A 372 39.75 -30.35 12.28
C PRO A 372 40.94 -30.85 11.49
#